data_ed2deb446c7df7d49906b21a0c81a4d1
#
_entry.id   ed2deb446c7df7d49906b21a0c81a4d1
#
_cell.length_a   1.000
_cell.length_b   1.000
_cell.length_c   1.000
_cell.angle_alpha   90.00
_cell.angle_beta   90.00
_cell.angle_gamma   90.00
#
_symmetry.space_group_name_H-M   'P 1'
#
loop_
_entity.id
_entity.type
_entity.pdbx_description
1 polymer ?
#
loop_
_entity_poly.entity_id
_entity_poly.type
_entity_poly.pdbx_seq_one_letter_code
_entity_poly.pdbx_strand_id
1 'polypeptide(L)'
;MILIADSGSTKTEWCLADQGRPVRTVVTAGTNPYFQTREEIAGEIRGALLPALKGERIDAIYFYGAGCAFPEKNRIVEEAIAPYIPVPIEVYSDLMAAARALCGSRPGIACILGTGSNSCLYDGTEITEHISPLGFILGDEGSGAVLGKLLVGDCLKRQLPVPLVQKFMDQYELTPALLLERVYKQPFPNRFLATLSRFLLENITEQPIYNLVYTSFRSFFLRNVALYPGADTYPIHFVGSIAYYYQEVLKAAALSLGLKVGTVVQAPMDGLIRYHFTNEEKNE
;
A
#
# COMPACT_ATOMS: atom_id res chain seq x y z
N MET A 1 1.89 26.46 -3.28
CA MET A 1 2.39 25.08 -3.02
C MET A 1 1.23 24.19 -2.64
N ILE A 2 1.26 22.93 -3.01
CA ILE A 2 0.26 21.94 -2.61
C ILE A 2 0.83 21.00 -1.55
N LEU A 3 -0.03 20.53 -0.65
CA LEU A 3 0.33 19.53 0.35
C LEU A 3 -0.33 18.18 -0.03
N ILE A 4 0.49 17.17 -0.30
CA ILE A 4 0.03 15.82 -0.68
C ILE A 4 0.29 14.89 0.50
N ALA A 5 -0.71 14.09 0.88
CA ALA A 5 -0.57 13.06 1.91
C ALA A 5 -0.78 11.66 1.31
N ASP A 6 0.14 10.75 1.62
CA ASP A 6 -0.03 9.30 1.42
C ASP A 6 -0.12 8.62 2.79
N SER A 7 -1.32 8.15 3.15
CA SER A 7 -1.62 7.64 4.48
C SER A 7 -1.93 6.15 4.47
N GLY A 8 -0.97 5.38 4.97
CA GLY A 8 -1.19 3.98 5.32
C GLY A 8 -1.64 3.80 6.77
N SER A 9 -1.89 2.55 7.16
CA SER A 9 -2.32 2.23 8.52
C SER A 9 -1.29 2.54 9.63
N THR A 10 -0.02 2.73 9.28
CA THR A 10 1.07 2.88 10.26
C THR A 10 1.63 4.29 10.29
N LYS A 11 1.77 4.91 9.14
CA LYS A 11 2.32 6.26 8.97
C LYS A 11 1.57 6.99 7.88
N THR A 12 1.57 8.32 7.97
CA THR A 12 1.21 9.24 6.89
C THR A 12 2.46 10.00 6.47
N GLU A 13 2.79 9.95 5.20
CA GLU A 13 3.81 10.78 4.59
C GLU A 13 3.15 12.00 3.97
N TRP A 14 3.53 13.18 4.44
CA TRP A 14 3.10 14.47 3.90
C TRP A 14 4.21 15.08 3.09
N CYS A 15 3.94 15.47 1.88
CA CYS A 15 4.88 16.14 1.01
C CYS A 15 4.33 17.51 0.60
N LEU A 16 5.00 18.57 1.03
CA LEU A 16 4.79 19.90 0.49
C LEU A 16 5.54 19.98 -0.84
N ALA A 17 4.84 20.27 -1.91
CA ALA A 17 5.39 20.31 -3.26
C ALA A 17 5.13 21.67 -3.93
N ASP A 18 6.09 22.11 -4.73
CA ASP A 18 6.02 23.32 -5.52
C ASP A 18 6.63 23.08 -6.91
N GLN A 19 5.97 23.58 -7.96
CA GLN A 19 6.42 23.43 -9.35
C GLN A 19 6.88 22.00 -9.72
N GLY A 20 6.13 21.00 -9.26
CA GLY A 20 6.41 19.59 -9.54
C GLY A 20 7.59 18.98 -8.77
N ARG A 21 8.09 19.65 -7.73
CA ARG A 21 9.21 19.19 -6.90
C ARG A 21 8.85 19.14 -5.42
N PRO A 22 9.34 18.13 -4.67
CA PRO A 22 9.18 18.13 -3.23
C PRO A 22 10.00 19.26 -2.59
N VAL A 23 9.35 20.03 -1.71
CA VAL A 23 9.97 21.10 -0.92
C VAL A 23 10.28 20.60 0.49
N ARG A 24 9.33 19.87 1.08
CA ARG A 24 9.45 19.35 2.44
C ARG A 24 8.65 18.06 2.60
N THR A 25 9.20 17.11 3.30
CA THR A 25 8.50 15.88 3.70
C THR A 25 8.39 15.81 5.21
N VAL A 26 7.20 15.47 5.69
CA VAL A 26 6.88 15.26 7.11
C VAL A 26 6.25 13.90 7.27
N VAL A 27 6.60 13.16 8.31
CA VAL A 27 6.00 11.86 8.63
C VAL A 27 5.27 11.98 9.95
N THR A 28 4.00 11.56 9.95
CA THR A 28 3.15 11.51 11.14
C THR A 28 2.62 10.10 11.37
N ALA A 29 1.89 9.87 12.44
CA ALA A 29 1.15 8.63 12.63
C ALA A 29 0.15 8.40 11.49
N GLY A 30 -0.14 7.13 11.18
CA GLY A 30 -1.08 6.76 10.12
C GLY A 30 -2.49 7.22 10.45
N THR A 31 -3.18 7.71 9.43
CA THR A 31 -4.57 8.16 9.54
C THR A 31 -5.49 7.15 8.86
N ASN A 32 -6.44 6.61 9.63
CA ASN A 32 -7.49 5.74 9.09
C ASN A 32 -8.83 6.03 9.78
N PRO A 33 -9.80 6.65 9.07
CA PRO A 33 -11.07 7.09 9.65
C PRO A 33 -12.04 5.94 10.01
N TYR A 34 -11.65 4.68 9.79
CA TYR A 34 -12.38 3.53 10.34
C TYR A 34 -12.06 3.26 11.80
N PHE A 35 -10.87 3.64 12.25
CA PHE A 35 -10.34 3.32 13.58
C PHE A 35 -10.06 4.56 14.43
N GLN A 36 -10.12 5.75 13.85
CA GLN A 36 -9.82 7.01 14.50
C GLN A 36 -11.00 7.97 14.39
N THR A 37 -11.21 8.72 15.46
CA THR A 37 -12.15 9.84 15.49
C THR A 37 -11.55 11.08 14.82
N ARG A 38 -12.40 12.05 14.49
CA ARG A 38 -11.98 13.37 13.99
C ARG A 38 -11.00 14.05 14.98
N GLU A 39 -11.28 13.97 16.27
CA GLU A 39 -10.49 14.58 17.35
C GLU A 39 -9.08 13.98 17.45
N GLU A 40 -8.95 12.67 17.28
CA GLU A 40 -7.66 11.97 17.25
C GLU A 40 -6.83 12.38 16.03
N ILE A 41 -7.44 12.42 14.84
CA ILE A 41 -6.79 12.89 13.61
C ILE A 41 -6.37 14.36 13.76
N ALA A 42 -7.26 15.22 14.25
CA ALA A 42 -6.98 16.64 14.49
C ALA A 42 -5.85 16.85 15.52
N GLY A 43 -5.77 15.98 16.52
CA GLY A 43 -4.67 15.95 17.49
C GLY A 43 -3.31 15.73 16.84
N GLU A 44 -3.21 14.77 15.91
CA GLU A 44 -1.99 14.49 15.14
C GLU A 44 -1.64 15.65 14.19
N ILE A 45 -2.62 16.21 13.49
CA ILE A 45 -2.42 17.41 12.64
C ILE A 45 -1.82 18.56 13.45
N ARG A 46 -2.43 18.87 14.59
CA ARG A 46 -1.98 19.98 15.45
C ARG A 46 -0.64 19.73 16.11
N GLY A 47 -0.40 18.49 16.58
CA GLY A 47 0.77 18.15 17.37
C GLY A 47 2.01 17.86 16.54
N ALA A 48 1.86 17.26 15.38
CA ALA A 48 2.99 16.80 14.57
C ALA A 48 3.11 17.54 13.23
N LEU A 49 2.03 17.68 12.47
CA LEU A 49 2.10 18.25 11.13
C LEU A 49 2.30 19.77 11.14
N LEU A 50 1.46 20.53 11.83
CA LEU A 50 1.50 21.99 11.81
C LEU A 50 2.84 22.59 12.27
N PRO A 51 3.48 22.10 13.36
CA PRO A 51 4.79 22.61 13.76
C PRO A 51 5.86 22.40 12.67
N ALA A 52 5.77 21.28 11.92
CA ALA A 52 6.71 20.96 10.85
C ALA A 52 6.48 21.78 9.57
N LEU A 53 5.27 22.29 9.35
CA LEU A 53 4.89 23.13 8.19
C LEU A 53 4.90 24.64 8.50
N LYS A 54 5.34 25.05 9.68
CA LYS A 54 5.30 26.44 10.13
C LYS A 54 6.01 27.38 9.13
N GLY A 55 5.27 28.42 8.70
CA GLY A 55 5.76 29.46 7.80
C GLY A 55 5.60 29.14 6.30
N GLU A 56 5.12 27.95 5.95
CA GLU A 56 4.89 27.59 4.56
C GLU A 56 3.48 27.97 4.11
N ARG A 57 3.37 28.48 2.89
CA ARG A 57 2.08 28.78 2.26
C ARG A 57 1.55 27.54 1.56
N ILE A 58 0.37 27.09 1.95
CA ILE A 58 -0.34 25.96 1.35
C ILE A 58 -1.55 26.53 0.64
N ASP A 59 -1.74 26.15 -0.62
CA ASP A 59 -2.85 26.61 -1.47
C ASP A 59 -3.94 25.52 -1.60
N ALA A 60 -3.58 24.22 -1.51
CA ALA A 60 -4.51 23.11 -1.53
C ALA A 60 -3.92 21.86 -0.83
N ILE A 61 -4.79 20.95 -0.39
CA ILE A 61 -4.41 19.66 0.21
C ILE A 61 -5.06 18.52 -0.57
N TYR A 62 -4.24 17.53 -0.94
CA TYR A 62 -4.67 16.27 -1.54
C TYR A 62 -4.30 15.12 -0.60
N PHE A 63 -5.31 14.60 0.10
CA PHE A 63 -5.12 13.51 1.05
C PHE A 63 -5.53 12.18 0.44
N TYR A 64 -4.63 11.21 0.44
CA TYR A 64 -4.86 9.84 -0.01
C TYR A 64 -4.67 8.90 1.17
N GLY A 65 -5.71 8.13 1.52
CA GLY A 65 -5.61 7.30 2.72
C GLY A 65 -6.34 5.98 2.68
N ALA A 66 -5.75 5.00 3.36
CA ALA A 66 -6.43 3.76 3.68
C ALA A 66 -7.73 4.07 4.47
N GLY A 67 -8.84 3.46 4.05
CA GLY A 67 -10.15 3.72 4.66
C GLY A 67 -10.89 4.95 4.13
N CYS A 68 -10.32 5.71 3.19
CA CYS A 68 -10.94 6.87 2.56
C CYS A 68 -11.66 6.50 1.25
N ALA A 69 -12.48 5.45 1.26
CA ALA A 69 -13.21 4.97 0.09
C ALA A 69 -14.67 5.46 0.02
N PHE A 70 -15.19 6.04 1.09
CA PHE A 70 -16.57 6.49 1.18
C PHE A 70 -16.66 7.95 1.63
N PRO A 71 -17.64 8.73 1.11
CA PRO A 71 -17.79 10.16 1.42
C PRO A 71 -17.86 10.47 2.91
N GLU A 72 -18.53 9.62 3.71
CA GLU A 72 -18.66 9.81 5.15
C GLU A 72 -17.28 9.70 5.87
N LYS A 73 -16.42 8.83 5.38
CA LYS A 73 -15.07 8.64 5.93
C LYS A 73 -14.13 9.75 5.48
N ASN A 74 -14.26 10.18 4.24
CA ASN A 74 -13.49 11.31 3.69
C ASN A 74 -13.77 12.59 4.48
N ARG A 75 -15.04 12.84 4.80
CA ARG A 75 -15.47 14.01 5.59
C ARG A 75 -14.81 14.06 6.98
N ILE A 76 -14.61 12.91 7.64
CA ILE A 76 -13.91 12.87 8.94
C ILE A 76 -12.50 13.44 8.84
N VAL A 77 -11.77 13.08 7.77
CA VAL A 77 -10.41 13.58 7.53
C VAL A 77 -10.43 15.06 7.16
N GLU A 78 -11.31 15.44 6.25
CA GLU A 78 -11.49 16.83 5.83
C GLU A 78 -11.80 17.75 7.02
N GLU A 79 -12.79 17.40 7.84
CA GLU A 79 -13.19 18.16 9.03
C GLU A 79 -12.12 18.18 10.13
N ALA A 80 -11.22 17.19 10.15
CA ALA A 80 -10.08 17.17 11.08
C ALA A 80 -8.97 18.14 10.67
N ILE A 81 -8.79 18.40 9.37
CA ILE A 81 -7.73 19.26 8.82
C ILE A 81 -8.19 20.72 8.68
N ALA A 82 -9.40 20.94 8.17
CA ALA A 82 -9.92 22.26 7.77
C ALA A 82 -9.81 23.37 8.83
N PRO A 83 -10.03 23.12 10.15
CA PRO A 83 -9.89 24.15 11.18
C PRO A 83 -8.48 24.71 11.35
N TYR A 84 -7.46 23.99 10.90
CA TYR A 84 -6.05 24.33 11.09
C TYR A 84 -5.38 24.80 9.82
N ILE A 85 -5.82 24.29 8.67
CA ILE A 85 -5.31 24.67 7.34
C ILE A 85 -6.54 24.97 6.47
N PRO A 86 -7.05 26.19 6.45
CA PRO A 86 -8.31 26.58 5.78
C PRO A 86 -8.10 26.80 4.29
N VAL A 87 -7.80 25.75 3.56
CA VAL A 87 -7.62 25.72 2.10
C VAL A 87 -8.52 24.64 1.52
N PRO A 88 -8.71 24.56 0.19
CA PRO A 88 -9.37 23.42 -0.45
C PRO A 88 -8.71 22.09 -0.07
N ILE A 89 -9.52 21.11 0.34
CA ILE A 89 -9.07 19.77 0.75
C ILE A 89 -9.82 18.75 -0.08
N GLU A 90 -9.09 17.86 -0.73
CA GLU A 90 -9.64 16.72 -1.43
C GLU A 90 -9.12 15.43 -0.77
N VAL A 91 -10.04 14.51 -0.47
CA VAL A 91 -9.72 13.24 0.21
C VAL A 91 -10.10 12.07 -0.67
N TYR A 92 -9.15 11.18 -0.91
CA TYR A 92 -9.26 10.00 -1.77
C TYR A 92 -8.74 8.74 -1.07
N SER A 93 -9.07 7.58 -1.63
CA SER A 93 -8.51 6.31 -1.18
C SER A 93 -7.04 6.15 -1.56
N ASP A 94 -6.32 5.30 -0.83
CA ASP A 94 -4.97 4.83 -1.16
C ASP A 94 -4.91 4.16 -2.55
N LEU A 95 -6.01 3.51 -2.96
CA LEU A 95 -6.11 2.90 -4.28
C LEU A 95 -6.17 3.96 -5.40
N MET A 96 -6.84 5.09 -5.17
CA MET A 96 -6.80 6.24 -6.09
C MET A 96 -5.40 6.86 -6.15
N ALA A 97 -4.67 6.89 -5.02
CA ALA A 97 -3.26 7.29 -5.02
C ALA A 97 -2.43 6.41 -5.95
N ALA A 98 -2.59 5.08 -5.83
CA ALA A 98 -1.90 4.13 -6.69
C ALA A 98 -2.24 4.35 -8.17
N ALA A 99 -3.53 4.50 -8.50
CA ALA A 99 -3.99 4.73 -9.86
C ALA A 99 -3.40 6.00 -10.48
N ARG A 100 -3.52 7.15 -9.79
CA ARG A 100 -2.99 8.45 -10.24
C ARG A 100 -1.46 8.46 -10.34
N ALA A 101 -0.78 7.90 -9.32
CA ALA A 101 0.68 7.88 -9.29
C ALA A 101 1.29 7.01 -10.41
N LEU A 102 0.65 5.89 -10.74
CA LEU A 102 1.18 4.89 -11.65
C LEU A 102 0.71 5.08 -13.09
N CYS A 103 -0.55 5.44 -13.29
CA CYS A 103 -1.17 5.55 -14.62
C CYS A 103 -1.25 7.01 -15.10
N GLY A 104 -1.19 8.01 -14.19
CA GLY A 104 -1.42 9.41 -14.53
C GLY A 104 -2.84 9.60 -15.05
N SER A 105 -2.98 10.18 -16.26
CA SER A 105 -4.26 10.35 -16.97
C SER A 105 -4.48 9.30 -18.08
N ARG A 106 -3.84 8.14 -18.00
CA ARG A 106 -3.99 7.04 -18.97
C ARG A 106 -4.70 5.85 -18.34
N PRO A 107 -5.51 5.10 -19.11
CA PRO A 107 -6.07 3.84 -18.64
C PRO A 107 -4.99 2.82 -18.27
N GLY A 108 -5.28 1.99 -17.24
CA GLY A 108 -4.37 0.95 -16.80
C GLY A 108 -4.89 0.20 -15.57
N ILE A 109 -4.16 -0.80 -15.14
CA ILE A 109 -4.44 -1.53 -13.90
C ILE A 109 -3.41 -1.10 -12.87
N ALA A 110 -3.89 -0.57 -11.73
CA ALA A 110 -3.06 -0.17 -10.62
C ALA A 110 -3.24 -1.13 -9.44
N CYS A 111 -2.11 -1.57 -8.86
CA CYS A 111 -2.07 -2.54 -7.78
C CYS A 111 -1.24 -2.03 -6.62
N ILE A 112 -1.69 -2.32 -5.40
CA ILE A 112 -0.94 -2.11 -4.15
C ILE A 112 -0.51 -3.47 -3.63
N LEU A 113 0.79 -3.68 -3.37
CA LEU A 113 1.31 -4.83 -2.63
C LEU A 113 2.22 -4.34 -1.51
N GLY A 114 1.65 -4.23 -0.32
CA GLY A 114 2.27 -3.82 0.92
C GLY A 114 1.95 -4.76 2.07
N THR A 115 1.55 -4.24 3.24
CA THR A 115 1.04 -5.07 4.34
C THR A 115 -0.19 -5.86 3.91
N GLY A 116 -1.15 -5.22 3.23
CA GLY A 116 -2.26 -5.82 2.50
C GLY A 116 -2.02 -5.77 0.99
N SER A 117 -3.01 -6.17 0.20
CA SER A 117 -3.04 -6.01 -1.25
C SER A 117 -4.31 -5.31 -1.71
N ASN A 118 -4.25 -4.66 -2.87
CA ASN A 118 -5.43 -4.08 -3.52
C ASN A 118 -5.16 -3.91 -5.02
N SER A 119 -6.21 -3.77 -5.83
CA SER A 119 -6.08 -3.51 -7.26
C SER A 119 -7.32 -2.84 -7.82
N CYS A 120 -7.18 -2.14 -8.95
CA CYS A 120 -8.30 -1.56 -9.68
C CYS A 120 -8.01 -1.48 -11.18
N LEU A 121 -9.09 -1.43 -11.96
CA LEU A 121 -9.09 -0.93 -13.32
C LEU A 121 -9.37 0.58 -13.27
N TYR A 122 -8.53 1.36 -13.91
CA TYR A 122 -8.58 2.82 -13.95
C TYR A 122 -8.65 3.30 -15.38
N ASP A 123 -9.55 4.24 -15.69
CA ASP A 123 -9.76 4.74 -17.06
C ASP A 123 -8.91 5.97 -17.43
N GLY A 124 -8.13 6.48 -16.49
CA GLY A 124 -7.35 7.72 -16.61
C GLY A 124 -7.92 8.86 -15.78
N THR A 125 -9.12 8.71 -15.22
CA THR A 125 -9.80 9.70 -14.39
C THR A 125 -10.37 9.08 -13.11
N GLU A 126 -11.08 7.95 -13.25
CA GLU A 126 -11.78 7.27 -12.17
C GLU A 126 -11.46 5.75 -12.13
N ILE A 127 -11.67 5.16 -10.98
CA ILE A 127 -11.65 3.70 -10.82
C ILE A 127 -12.97 3.16 -11.34
N THR A 128 -12.92 2.42 -12.45
CA THR A 128 -14.11 1.86 -13.10
C THR A 128 -14.48 0.49 -12.58
N GLU A 129 -13.49 -0.30 -12.13
CA GLU A 129 -13.72 -1.60 -11.49
C GLU A 129 -12.74 -1.84 -10.35
N HIS A 130 -13.23 -2.52 -9.32
CA HIS A 130 -12.48 -2.85 -8.12
C HIS A 130 -12.89 -4.23 -7.61
N ILE A 131 -11.94 -5.15 -7.55
CA ILE A 131 -12.13 -6.44 -6.89
C ILE A 131 -11.73 -6.28 -5.42
N SER A 132 -12.67 -6.55 -4.51
CA SER A 132 -12.43 -6.39 -3.08
C SER A 132 -11.30 -7.27 -2.57
N PRO A 133 -10.30 -6.73 -1.87
CA PRO A 133 -9.15 -7.49 -1.37
C PRO A 133 -9.49 -8.39 -0.19
N LEU A 134 -10.61 -8.18 0.51
CA LEU A 134 -11.18 -8.96 1.61
C LEU A 134 -10.31 -9.09 2.87
N GLY A 135 -9.12 -8.48 2.92
CA GLY A 135 -8.19 -8.56 4.04
C GLY A 135 -7.47 -9.92 4.15
N PHE A 136 -6.44 -9.99 5.00
CA PHE A 136 -5.49 -11.10 5.06
C PHE A 136 -6.07 -12.46 5.51
N ILE A 137 -7.28 -12.49 6.04
CA ILE A 137 -7.96 -13.74 6.45
C ILE A 137 -8.61 -14.39 5.22
N LEU A 138 -9.36 -13.61 4.44
CA LEU A 138 -10.18 -14.10 3.32
C LEU A 138 -9.54 -13.86 1.95
N GLY A 139 -8.57 -12.94 1.86
CA GLY A 139 -7.95 -12.51 0.62
C GLY A 139 -6.55 -11.96 0.87
N ASP A 140 -6.29 -10.73 0.37
CA ASP A 140 -4.99 -10.04 0.38
C ASP A 140 -3.86 -10.87 -0.25
N GLU A 141 -4.16 -11.70 -1.24
CA GLU A 141 -3.17 -12.53 -1.93
C GLU A 141 -1.96 -11.68 -2.37
N GLY A 142 -0.78 -12.23 -2.28
CA GLY A 142 0.46 -11.53 -2.65
C GLY A 142 0.93 -10.47 -1.67
N SER A 143 0.17 -10.14 -0.62
CA SER A 143 0.55 -9.17 0.40
C SER A 143 1.59 -9.71 1.38
N GLY A 144 2.28 -8.81 2.09
CA GLY A 144 3.21 -9.16 3.15
C GLY A 144 2.57 -9.98 4.28
N ALA A 145 1.32 -9.65 4.65
CA ALA A 145 0.58 -10.38 5.67
C ALA A 145 0.28 -11.82 5.24
N VAL A 146 -0.13 -12.02 3.99
CA VAL A 146 -0.38 -13.36 3.45
C VAL A 146 0.92 -14.14 3.28
N LEU A 147 1.97 -13.52 2.78
CA LEU A 147 3.30 -14.15 2.69
C LEU A 147 3.79 -14.61 4.06
N GLY A 148 3.70 -13.76 5.08
CA GLY A 148 4.06 -14.14 6.45
C GLY A 148 3.15 -15.23 7.04
N LYS A 149 1.85 -15.18 6.75
CA LYS A 149 0.90 -16.24 7.14
C LYS A 149 1.27 -17.61 6.56
N LEU A 150 1.61 -17.63 5.26
CA LEU A 150 2.04 -18.85 4.57
C LEU A 150 3.37 -19.36 5.16
N LEU A 151 4.36 -18.49 5.36
CA LEU A 151 5.64 -18.84 5.98
C LEU A 151 5.43 -19.49 7.37
N VAL A 152 4.64 -18.87 8.25
CA VAL A 152 4.35 -19.40 9.60
C VAL A 152 3.65 -20.75 9.50
N GLY A 153 2.67 -20.86 8.60
CA GLY A 153 1.96 -22.12 8.38
C GLY A 153 2.90 -23.26 7.95
N ASP A 154 3.75 -23.00 6.96
CA ASP A 154 4.68 -23.99 6.42
C ASP A 154 5.79 -24.35 7.42
N CYS A 155 6.29 -23.39 8.21
CA CYS A 155 7.20 -23.67 9.32
C CYS A 155 6.59 -24.60 10.36
N LEU A 156 5.39 -24.28 10.85
CA LEU A 156 4.75 -25.05 11.93
C LEU A 156 4.22 -26.42 11.47
N LYS A 157 3.90 -26.57 10.19
CA LYS A 157 3.46 -27.82 9.56
C LYS A 157 4.61 -28.65 8.98
N ARG A 158 5.87 -28.25 9.20
CA ARG A 158 7.07 -28.94 8.72
C ARG A 158 7.10 -29.11 7.19
N GLN A 159 6.62 -28.12 6.47
CA GLN A 159 6.65 -28.09 4.99
C GLN A 159 7.96 -27.49 4.45
N LEU A 160 8.73 -26.82 5.31
CA LEU A 160 10.05 -26.28 4.97
C LEU A 160 11.17 -27.13 5.52
N PRO A 161 12.38 -27.13 4.90
CA PRO A 161 13.56 -27.82 5.42
C PRO A 161 13.91 -27.39 6.84
N VAL A 162 14.27 -28.37 7.69
CA VAL A 162 14.57 -28.14 9.11
C VAL A 162 15.59 -27.01 9.33
N PRO A 163 16.71 -26.91 8.58
CA PRO A 163 17.67 -25.83 8.75
C PRO A 163 17.07 -24.45 8.48
N LEU A 164 16.16 -24.34 7.53
CA LEU A 164 15.49 -23.08 7.18
C LEU A 164 14.48 -22.67 8.27
N VAL A 165 13.75 -23.63 8.83
CA VAL A 165 12.84 -23.39 9.97
C VAL A 165 13.64 -22.92 11.19
N GLN A 166 14.77 -23.59 11.50
CA GLN A 166 15.62 -23.19 12.62
C GLN A 166 16.15 -21.76 12.43
N LYS A 167 16.68 -21.45 11.24
CA LYS A 167 17.14 -20.10 10.89
C LYS A 167 16.06 -19.05 11.10
N PHE A 168 14.81 -19.33 10.68
CA PHE A 168 13.69 -18.43 10.87
C PHE A 168 13.38 -18.21 12.36
N MET A 169 13.29 -19.29 13.14
CA MET A 169 12.99 -19.20 14.57
C MET A 169 14.07 -18.42 15.32
N ASP A 170 15.34 -18.69 15.04
CA ASP A 170 16.47 -18.02 15.68
C ASP A 170 16.55 -16.53 15.31
N GLN A 171 16.36 -16.19 14.03
CA GLN A 171 16.45 -14.80 13.53
C GLN A 171 15.43 -13.87 14.18
N TYR A 172 14.25 -14.38 14.50
CA TYR A 172 13.17 -13.58 15.10
C TYR A 172 12.92 -13.91 16.58
N GLU A 173 13.77 -14.74 17.18
CA GLU A 173 13.63 -15.21 18.57
C GLU A 173 12.22 -15.79 18.85
N LEU A 174 11.71 -16.58 17.92
CA LEU A 174 10.36 -17.10 17.95
C LEU A 174 10.31 -18.57 18.42
N THR A 175 9.20 -18.88 19.08
CA THR A 175 8.77 -20.25 19.35
C THR A 175 7.40 -20.49 18.73
N PRO A 176 6.98 -21.76 18.49
CA PRO A 176 5.64 -22.05 18.02
C PRO A 176 4.53 -21.42 18.89
N ALA A 177 4.69 -21.43 20.21
CA ALA A 177 3.74 -20.84 21.14
C ALA A 177 3.65 -19.32 20.98
N LEU A 178 4.80 -18.63 20.86
CA LEU A 178 4.86 -17.18 20.67
C LEU A 178 4.27 -16.76 19.32
N LEU A 179 4.51 -17.53 18.25
CA LEU A 179 3.89 -17.27 16.94
C LEU A 179 2.36 -17.32 17.02
N LEU A 180 1.81 -18.36 17.65
CA LEU A 180 0.37 -18.48 17.82
C LEU A 180 -0.20 -17.36 18.70
N GLU A 181 0.51 -16.98 19.76
CA GLU A 181 0.12 -15.85 20.59
C GLU A 181 0.08 -14.54 19.81
N ARG A 182 1.13 -14.22 19.01
CA ARG A 182 1.22 -13.03 18.18
C ARG A 182 0.10 -12.96 17.15
N VAL A 183 -0.27 -14.11 16.56
CA VAL A 183 -1.29 -14.16 15.50
C VAL A 183 -2.70 -14.11 16.05
N TYR A 184 -2.98 -14.78 17.19
CA TYR A 184 -4.36 -15.00 17.66
C TYR A 184 -4.75 -14.16 18.88
N LYS A 185 -3.79 -13.60 19.63
CA LYS A 185 -4.09 -12.89 20.88
C LYS A 185 -3.59 -11.43 20.90
N GLN A 186 -2.64 -11.08 20.05
CA GLN A 186 -2.10 -9.73 20.01
C GLN A 186 -2.83 -8.86 18.96
N PRO A 187 -2.88 -7.53 19.14
CA PRO A 187 -3.47 -6.63 18.17
C PRO A 187 -2.63 -6.58 16.87
N PHE A 188 -3.29 -6.27 15.76
CA PHE A 188 -2.68 -6.08 14.45
C PHE A 188 -1.83 -7.26 13.94
N PRO A 189 -2.34 -8.50 13.96
CA PRO A 189 -1.60 -9.68 13.51
C PRO A 189 -1.13 -9.59 12.06
N ASN A 190 -1.87 -8.89 11.19
CA ASN A 190 -1.48 -8.61 9.80
C ASN A 190 -0.17 -7.84 9.70
N ARG A 191 0.05 -6.84 10.57
CA ARG A 191 1.32 -6.08 10.60
C ARG A 191 2.47 -6.97 11.04
N PHE A 192 2.27 -7.76 12.11
CA PHE A 192 3.27 -8.73 12.56
C PHE A 192 3.63 -9.72 11.44
N LEU A 193 2.64 -10.34 10.82
CA LEU A 193 2.86 -11.28 9.71
C LEU A 193 3.62 -10.63 8.55
N ALA A 194 3.26 -9.40 8.19
CA ALA A 194 3.93 -8.68 7.11
C ALA A 194 5.43 -8.45 7.38
N THR A 195 5.85 -8.25 8.65
CA THR A 195 7.28 -8.10 8.97
C THR A 195 8.10 -9.36 8.66
N LEU A 196 7.47 -10.52 8.73
CA LEU A 196 8.12 -11.81 8.46
C LEU A 196 8.42 -12.02 6.96
N SER A 197 7.80 -11.25 6.08
CA SER A 197 8.10 -11.29 4.65
C SER A 197 9.57 -10.98 4.35
N ARG A 198 10.25 -10.22 5.21
CA ARG A 198 11.68 -9.95 5.07
C ARG A 198 12.52 -11.24 5.06
N PHE A 199 12.19 -12.21 5.89
CA PHE A 199 12.86 -13.51 5.88
C PHE A 199 12.75 -14.22 4.52
N LEU A 200 11.57 -14.15 3.90
CA LEU A 200 11.35 -14.74 2.58
C LEU A 200 12.23 -14.07 1.53
N LEU A 201 12.37 -12.74 1.59
CA LEU A 201 13.24 -11.98 0.68
C LEU A 201 14.71 -12.37 0.85
N GLU A 202 15.18 -12.43 2.08
CA GLU A 202 16.57 -12.78 2.42
C GLU A 202 16.94 -14.24 2.04
N ASN A 203 15.93 -15.08 1.86
CA ASN A 203 16.11 -16.48 1.50
C ASN A 203 15.41 -16.85 0.17
N ILE A 204 15.21 -15.88 -0.72
CA ILE A 204 14.44 -16.06 -1.96
C ILE A 204 15.10 -17.04 -2.94
N THR A 205 16.38 -17.32 -2.80
CA THR A 205 17.12 -18.31 -3.60
C THR A 205 16.81 -19.77 -3.19
N GLU A 206 16.23 -19.97 -1.99
CA GLU A 206 15.77 -21.28 -1.55
C GLU A 206 14.49 -21.66 -2.30
N GLN A 207 14.52 -22.78 -3.02
CA GLN A 207 13.41 -23.20 -3.88
C GLN A 207 12.05 -23.26 -3.17
N PRO A 208 11.92 -23.77 -1.92
CA PRO A 208 10.65 -23.75 -1.20
C PRO A 208 10.13 -22.35 -0.94
N ILE A 209 11.01 -21.39 -0.62
CA ILE A 209 10.68 -19.97 -0.40
C ILE A 209 10.24 -19.32 -1.70
N TYR A 210 11.01 -19.51 -2.78
CA TYR A 210 10.66 -19.02 -4.10
C TYR A 210 9.26 -19.50 -4.50
N ASN A 211 8.98 -20.78 -4.37
CA ASN A 211 7.69 -21.38 -4.73
C ASN A 211 6.53 -20.80 -3.90
N LEU A 212 6.73 -20.58 -2.59
CA LEU A 212 5.73 -19.95 -1.73
C LEU A 212 5.38 -18.53 -2.23
N VAL A 213 6.38 -17.71 -2.46
CA VAL A 213 6.20 -16.32 -2.93
C VAL A 213 5.58 -16.30 -4.33
N TYR A 214 6.11 -17.10 -5.25
CA TYR A 214 5.63 -17.21 -6.62
C TYR A 214 4.15 -17.63 -6.69
N THR A 215 3.79 -18.64 -5.92
CA THR A 215 2.39 -19.13 -5.87
C THR A 215 1.45 -18.09 -5.28
N SER A 216 1.89 -17.35 -4.26
CA SER A 216 1.11 -16.27 -3.67
C SER A 216 0.86 -15.14 -4.68
N PHE A 217 1.86 -14.74 -5.46
CA PHE A 217 1.68 -13.73 -6.51
C PHE A 217 0.80 -14.25 -7.66
N ARG A 218 0.96 -15.51 -8.06
CA ARG A 218 0.03 -16.11 -9.04
C ARG A 218 -1.41 -16.07 -8.56
N SER A 219 -1.64 -16.34 -7.28
CA SER A 219 -2.97 -16.26 -6.68
C SER A 219 -3.52 -14.83 -6.72
N PHE A 220 -2.68 -13.82 -6.46
CA PHE A 220 -3.08 -12.41 -6.61
C PHE A 220 -3.53 -12.10 -8.03
N PHE A 221 -2.75 -12.47 -9.04
CA PHE A 221 -3.12 -12.23 -10.43
C PHE A 221 -4.42 -12.94 -10.81
N LEU A 222 -4.57 -14.21 -10.47
CA LEU A 222 -5.73 -15.03 -10.86
C LEU A 222 -7.03 -14.59 -10.16
N ARG A 223 -6.95 -14.17 -8.90
CA ARG A 223 -8.13 -13.87 -8.09
C ARG A 223 -8.54 -12.40 -8.14
N ASN A 224 -7.67 -11.53 -8.61
CA ASN A 224 -7.93 -10.10 -8.69
C ASN A 224 -7.70 -9.59 -10.12
N VAL A 225 -6.47 -9.49 -10.58
CA VAL A 225 -6.08 -8.78 -11.80
C VAL A 225 -6.70 -9.39 -13.07
N ALA A 226 -6.67 -10.72 -13.20
CA ALA A 226 -7.19 -11.41 -14.38
C ALA A 226 -8.72 -11.30 -14.54
N LEU A 227 -9.41 -10.79 -13.53
CA LEU A 227 -10.86 -10.58 -13.58
C LEU A 227 -11.25 -9.24 -14.21
N TYR A 228 -10.29 -8.31 -14.39
CA TYR A 228 -10.56 -7.03 -15.03
C TYR A 228 -10.65 -7.19 -16.55
N PRO A 229 -11.64 -6.54 -17.21
CA PRO A 229 -11.69 -6.48 -18.68
C PRO A 229 -10.40 -5.93 -19.27
N GLY A 230 -9.82 -6.63 -20.23
CA GLY A 230 -8.59 -6.21 -20.90
C GLY A 230 -7.31 -6.35 -20.06
N ALA A 231 -7.30 -7.18 -19.02
CA ALA A 231 -6.13 -7.42 -18.18
C ALA A 231 -4.90 -7.93 -18.96
N ASP A 232 -5.10 -8.57 -20.09
CA ASP A 232 -4.07 -9.04 -21.02
C ASP A 232 -3.49 -7.91 -21.90
N THR A 233 -4.21 -6.80 -22.05
CA THR A 233 -3.83 -5.67 -22.90
C THR A 233 -3.28 -4.48 -22.12
N TYR A 234 -3.83 -4.21 -20.93
CA TYR A 234 -3.36 -3.10 -20.10
C TYR A 234 -2.04 -3.42 -19.38
N PRO A 235 -1.13 -2.45 -19.27
CA PRO A 235 0.00 -2.62 -18.37
C PRO A 235 -0.49 -2.66 -16.90
N ILE A 236 0.04 -3.60 -16.14
CA ILE A 236 -0.30 -3.79 -14.73
C ILE A 236 0.81 -3.14 -13.91
N HIS A 237 0.48 -2.04 -13.24
CA HIS A 237 1.42 -1.25 -12.46
C HIS A 237 1.29 -1.56 -10.98
N PHE A 238 2.40 -1.42 -10.24
CA PHE A 238 2.47 -1.76 -8.83
C PHE A 238 3.09 -0.66 -7.99
N VAL A 239 2.53 -0.44 -6.80
CA VAL A 239 3.11 0.33 -5.73
C VAL A 239 3.15 -0.48 -4.44
N GLY A 240 4.18 -0.29 -3.62
CA GLY A 240 4.33 -0.91 -2.32
C GLY A 240 5.60 -1.73 -2.17
N SER A 241 6.03 -1.90 -0.91
CA SER A 241 7.30 -2.54 -0.58
C SER A 241 7.40 -3.99 -1.05
N ILE A 242 6.32 -4.75 -0.98
CA ILE A 242 6.30 -6.15 -1.43
C ILE A 242 6.49 -6.20 -2.95
N ALA A 243 5.73 -5.43 -3.72
CA ALA A 243 5.91 -5.39 -5.17
C ALA A 243 7.34 -4.99 -5.55
N TYR A 244 7.88 -3.97 -4.88
CA TYR A 244 9.19 -3.39 -5.19
C TYR A 244 10.34 -4.37 -4.92
N TYR A 245 10.38 -4.97 -3.73
CA TYR A 245 11.48 -5.85 -3.34
C TYR A 245 11.40 -7.24 -3.98
N TYR A 246 10.21 -7.71 -4.34
CA TYR A 246 10.00 -9.01 -4.97
C TYR A 246 9.70 -8.92 -6.47
N GLN A 247 10.03 -7.81 -7.11
CA GLN A 247 9.61 -7.53 -8.49
C GLN A 247 10.00 -8.62 -9.50
N GLU A 248 11.11 -9.31 -9.30
CA GLU A 248 11.54 -10.38 -10.22
C GLU A 248 10.60 -11.60 -10.14
N VAL A 249 10.22 -12.01 -8.92
CA VAL A 249 9.27 -13.12 -8.73
C VAL A 249 7.87 -12.69 -9.17
N LEU A 250 7.49 -11.44 -8.93
CA LEU A 250 6.22 -10.85 -9.37
C LEU A 250 6.10 -10.87 -10.89
N LYS A 251 7.15 -10.42 -11.61
CA LYS A 251 7.22 -10.45 -13.08
C LYS A 251 7.15 -11.88 -13.63
N ALA A 252 7.86 -12.82 -13.00
CA ALA A 252 7.82 -14.22 -13.39
C ALA A 252 6.42 -14.83 -13.22
N ALA A 253 5.72 -14.49 -12.13
CA ALA A 253 4.35 -14.93 -11.89
C ALA A 253 3.38 -14.36 -12.93
N ALA A 254 3.47 -13.07 -13.25
CA ALA A 254 2.67 -12.43 -14.30
C ALA A 254 2.91 -13.05 -15.68
N LEU A 255 4.18 -13.19 -16.05
CA LEU A 255 4.58 -13.77 -17.35
C LEU A 255 4.02 -15.17 -17.53
N SER A 256 3.99 -16.00 -16.48
CA SER A 256 3.41 -17.35 -16.55
C SER A 256 1.91 -17.39 -16.82
N LEU A 257 1.24 -16.24 -16.72
CA LEU A 257 -0.20 -16.08 -17.00
C LEU A 257 -0.45 -15.24 -18.26
N GLY A 258 0.60 -14.90 -19.02
CA GLY A 258 0.50 -14.05 -20.22
C GLY A 258 0.25 -12.56 -19.88
N LEU A 259 0.43 -12.16 -18.63
CA LEU A 259 0.21 -10.78 -18.15
C LEU A 259 1.50 -9.98 -18.20
N LYS A 260 1.37 -8.64 -18.38
CA LYS A 260 2.51 -7.73 -18.52
C LYS A 260 2.58 -6.76 -17.34
N VAL A 261 3.63 -6.92 -16.53
CA VAL A 261 3.95 -5.94 -15.47
C VAL A 261 4.53 -4.68 -16.10
N GLY A 262 3.97 -3.54 -15.72
CA GLY A 262 4.44 -2.21 -16.10
C GLY A 262 5.41 -1.63 -15.07
N THR A 263 5.12 -0.41 -14.61
CA THR A 263 5.93 0.28 -13.59
C THR A 263 5.75 -0.36 -12.22
N VAL A 264 6.87 -0.53 -11.49
CA VAL A 264 6.87 -0.97 -10.08
C VAL A 264 7.61 0.07 -9.26
N VAL A 265 6.95 0.67 -8.27
CA VAL A 265 7.54 1.68 -7.37
C VAL A 265 7.31 1.31 -5.91
N GLN A 266 8.18 1.78 -5.04
CA GLN A 266 8.07 1.51 -3.61
C GLN A 266 6.99 2.35 -2.93
N ALA A 267 6.85 3.62 -3.34
CA ALA A 267 5.90 4.59 -2.77
C ALA A 267 5.26 5.42 -3.88
N PRO A 268 4.05 5.97 -3.69
CA PRO A 268 3.32 6.69 -4.73
C PRO A 268 3.71 8.17 -4.85
N MET A 269 4.39 8.76 -3.86
CA MET A 269 4.54 10.22 -3.70
C MET A 269 5.09 10.92 -4.94
N ASP A 270 6.18 10.45 -5.53
CA ASP A 270 6.75 11.04 -6.74
C ASP A 270 5.78 11.02 -7.94
N GLY A 271 4.98 9.96 -8.02
CA GLY A 271 3.93 9.83 -9.04
C GLY A 271 2.78 10.79 -8.80
N LEU A 272 2.37 10.99 -7.55
CA LEU A 272 1.32 11.93 -7.15
C LEU A 272 1.74 13.37 -7.41
N ILE A 273 2.98 13.74 -7.09
CA ILE A 273 3.52 15.06 -7.40
C ILE A 273 3.40 15.30 -8.91
N ARG A 274 3.90 14.38 -9.74
CA ARG A 274 3.79 14.52 -11.20
C ARG A 274 2.33 14.65 -11.66
N TYR A 275 1.43 13.84 -11.12
CA TYR A 275 0.01 13.87 -11.48
C TYR A 275 -0.62 15.23 -11.24
N HIS A 276 -0.44 15.81 -10.07
CA HIS A 276 -1.07 17.09 -9.72
C HIS A 276 -0.52 18.25 -10.53
N PHE A 277 0.76 18.35 -10.75
CA PHE A 277 1.35 19.47 -11.51
C PHE A 277 1.18 19.33 -13.03
N THR A 278 1.12 18.11 -13.59
CA THR A 278 0.86 17.94 -15.04
C THR A 278 -0.60 18.21 -15.41
N ASN A 279 -1.54 18.04 -14.49
CA ASN A 279 -2.96 18.29 -14.74
C ASN A 279 -3.35 19.76 -14.49
N GLU A 280 -2.62 20.51 -13.68
CA GLU A 280 -2.82 21.96 -13.54
C GLU A 280 -2.52 22.71 -14.85
N GLU A 281 -1.47 22.32 -15.59
CA GLU A 281 -1.14 22.90 -16.89
C GLU A 281 -2.19 22.67 -18.00
N LYS A 282 -3.13 21.74 -17.82
CA LYS A 282 -4.21 21.47 -18.80
C LYS A 282 -5.49 22.24 -18.51
N ASN A 283 -5.61 22.86 -17.33
CA ASN A 283 -6.80 23.60 -16.90
C ASN A 283 -6.61 25.12 -16.96
N GLU A 284 -5.44 25.60 -17.35
CA GLU A 284 -5.16 26.98 -17.74
C GLU A 284 -5.23 27.14 -19.29
#